data_c292785f05bbf4f7313f22940d7e77b6
#
_entry.id   c292785f05bbf4f7313f22940d7e77b6
#
_cell.length_a   1.000
_cell.length_b   1.000
_cell.length_c   1.000
_cell.angle_alpha   90.00
_cell.angle_beta   90.00
_cell.angle_gamma   90.00
#
_symmetry.space_group_name_H-M   'P 1'
#
loop_
_entity.id
_entity.type
_entity.pdbx_description
1 polymer ?
#
loop_
_entity_poly.entity_id
_entity_poly.type
_entity_poly.pdbx_seq_one_letter_code
_entity_poly.pdbx_strand_id
1 'polypeptide(L)'
;MNLKKAWLVIPAAAALALTACAGGGTTSSGSGDKVVTTNGTEPQNPLLPGLTNENGGGKILTVLFSQLVRYDIDGTAVLDVAESIEPNEDASEWTIKLHNDRKFSDGTPVQAHNFIKAWNLITSKQQQQAAFFSIFEGTDDEGNGEITGLTEIDDYTFTAKLKNPTSDFMSRLGYVAYAPLPDSTLADPDAGGQNPVGNGPYKMASADAWEHNVKFTTVPNENYVGDTKAQNDGVTFVFYTSLDAGYQDLSSDSLDILDGVPASVFKTFESELSGRTVNQPYAGVQYFTIPQYLPHFSGEEGRLRRQAISMAVDRDTITKTIFNGTRTPAKDFTAPTLEGYDANISGNDVLTYNPEKAKELWAKADAISPWDGTFTIGYNSDGGHKEWVDATANSIKNTLGIDAEGNPFADFKSLLDAEDKREMTGAFRNGWQGDYPALYNFLQPQFATGADANKGDYSNSEFDSLMIQASSATTTADAVKTLQKAQTILLQDLPAVPLWYPNVSGGWSKNVDNVQFDWKGQPVLYKVTKK
;
A
#
# COMPACT_ATOMS: atom_id res chain seq x y z
N MET A 1 64.47 -16.22 24.00
CA MET A 1 65.36 -17.34 23.66
C MET A 1 64.83 -18.05 22.43
N ASN A 2 65.56 -17.89 21.31
CA ASN A 2 65.60 -18.75 20.10
C ASN A 2 64.29 -18.99 19.30
N LEU A 3 64.21 -18.74 18.07
CA LEU A 3 64.96 -18.55 16.81
C LEU A 3 64.16 -19.24 15.68
N LYS A 4 63.84 -18.45 14.68
CA LYS A 4 63.87 -18.66 13.23
C LYS A 4 63.57 -20.08 12.65
N LYS A 5 62.65 -20.13 11.62
CA LYS A 5 63.08 -20.42 10.24
C LYS A 5 61.97 -20.13 9.24
N ALA A 6 62.30 -19.25 8.31
CA ALA A 6 61.63 -19.03 7.04
C ALA A 6 61.98 -20.15 6.04
N TRP A 7 61.04 -20.51 5.14
CA TRP A 7 61.35 -21.13 3.84
C TRP A 7 60.45 -20.57 2.74
N LEU A 8 61.14 -19.87 1.83
CA LEU A 8 60.63 -19.54 0.48
C LEU A 8 60.64 -20.80 -0.39
N VAL A 9 59.63 -20.96 -1.26
CA VAL A 9 59.78 -21.65 -2.55
C VAL A 9 58.90 -20.97 -3.60
N ILE A 10 59.57 -20.70 -4.71
CA ILE A 10 59.23 -19.96 -5.93
C ILE A 10 58.50 -20.89 -6.95
N PRO A 11 57.91 -20.37 -8.01
CA PRO A 11 56.75 -20.95 -8.74
C PRO A 11 57.18 -21.90 -9.88
N ALA A 12 56.24 -22.75 -10.29
CA ALA A 12 56.37 -23.48 -11.55
C ALA A 12 55.18 -23.11 -12.48
N ALA A 13 55.50 -22.40 -13.53
CA ALA A 13 54.65 -22.22 -14.70
C ALA A 13 54.58 -23.52 -15.51
N ALA A 14 53.41 -23.96 -15.86
CA ALA A 14 53.20 -24.97 -16.90
C ALA A 14 52.15 -24.45 -17.89
N ALA A 15 52.63 -24.06 -19.05
CA ALA A 15 51.84 -23.82 -20.25
C ALA A 15 51.41 -25.16 -20.83
N LEU A 16 50.13 -25.34 -21.17
CA LEU A 16 49.67 -26.42 -22.02
C LEU A 16 48.73 -25.91 -23.11
N ALA A 17 49.05 -26.40 -24.26
CA ALA A 17 48.70 -25.94 -25.59
C ALA A 17 47.20 -26.06 -25.94
N LEU A 18 46.78 -25.15 -26.84
CA LEU A 18 45.56 -25.22 -27.65
C LEU A 18 45.54 -26.50 -28.51
N THR A 19 44.41 -27.18 -28.45
CA THR A 19 43.94 -27.99 -29.59
C THR A 19 42.55 -27.56 -29.99
N ALA A 20 42.48 -26.92 -31.14
CA ALA A 20 41.28 -26.62 -31.87
C ALA A 20 40.64 -27.91 -32.38
N CYS A 21 39.37 -28.13 -32.08
CA CYS A 21 38.50 -29.01 -32.89
C CYS A 21 37.30 -28.19 -33.32
N ALA A 22 37.30 -27.89 -34.64
CA ALA A 22 36.15 -27.38 -35.35
C ALA A 22 35.04 -28.45 -35.39
N GLY A 23 33.87 -28.09 -34.94
CA GLY A 23 32.65 -28.93 -35.03
C GLY A 23 31.43 -28.03 -34.98
N GLY A 24 30.77 -27.93 -36.12
CA GLY A 24 29.40 -27.54 -36.45
C GLY A 24 28.71 -26.50 -35.56
N GLY A 25 28.66 -25.26 -36.03
CA GLY A 25 27.84 -24.20 -35.45
C GLY A 25 26.35 -24.51 -35.64
N THR A 26 25.66 -24.62 -34.53
CA THR A 26 24.28 -24.15 -34.45
C THR A 26 24.36 -22.76 -33.83
N THR A 27 24.18 -21.74 -34.69
CA THR A 27 23.87 -20.39 -34.23
C THR A 27 22.57 -20.45 -33.46
N SER A 28 22.63 -20.56 -32.14
CA SER A 28 21.55 -20.10 -31.30
C SER A 28 21.53 -18.60 -31.47
N SER A 29 20.56 -18.09 -32.22
CA SER A 29 20.15 -16.70 -32.15
C SER A 29 19.93 -16.38 -30.67
N GLY A 30 20.81 -15.59 -30.08
CA GLY A 30 20.66 -15.09 -28.73
C GLY A 30 19.39 -14.24 -28.67
N SER A 31 18.28 -14.81 -28.21
CA SER A 31 17.28 -14.02 -27.53
C SER A 31 17.95 -13.58 -26.23
N GLY A 32 18.32 -12.30 -26.13
CA GLY A 32 18.78 -11.74 -24.88
C GLY A 32 17.72 -12.01 -23.82
N ASP A 33 18.16 -12.36 -22.62
CA ASP A 33 17.30 -12.59 -21.47
C ASP A 33 16.42 -11.31 -21.25
N LYS A 34 15.12 -11.42 -21.51
CA LYS A 34 14.15 -10.32 -21.39
C LYS A 34 13.50 -10.27 -20.01
N VAL A 35 14.17 -10.77 -18.99
CA VAL A 35 13.76 -10.64 -17.59
C VAL A 35 13.92 -9.18 -17.15
N VAL A 36 12.83 -8.62 -16.64
CA VAL A 36 12.79 -7.25 -16.11
C VAL A 36 13.24 -7.25 -14.65
N THR A 37 14.10 -6.32 -14.26
CA THR A 37 14.51 -6.14 -12.86
C THR A 37 13.78 -4.94 -12.24
N THR A 38 13.27 -5.11 -11.01
CA THR A 38 12.65 -4.03 -10.23
C THR A 38 13.12 -4.08 -8.79
N ASN A 39 13.04 -2.95 -8.08
CA ASN A 39 13.36 -2.95 -6.65
C ASN A 39 12.27 -3.64 -5.84
N GLY A 40 12.71 -4.26 -4.76
CA GLY A 40 11.89 -4.85 -3.70
C GLY A 40 12.58 -4.74 -2.36
N THR A 41 11.94 -5.29 -1.35
CA THR A 41 12.50 -5.55 -0.03
C THR A 41 12.25 -7.00 0.33
N GLU A 42 13.09 -7.59 1.16
CA GLU A 42 12.85 -8.95 1.66
C GLU A 42 11.46 -9.05 2.30
N PRO A 43 10.60 -9.99 1.88
CA PRO A 43 9.32 -10.24 2.53
C PRO A 43 9.50 -10.59 4.01
N GLN A 44 8.71 -9.96 4.87
CA GLN A 44 8.79 -10.20 6.33
C GLN A 44 8.22 -11.56 6.74
N ASN A 45 7.29 -12.08 5.94
CA ASN A 45 6.55 -13.31 6.20
C ASN A 45 6.63 -14.25 4.99
N PRO A 46 6.30 -15.54 5.17
CA PRO A 46 6.07 -16.45 4.06
C PRO A 46 5.07 -15.87 3.05
N LEU A 47 5.29 -16.10 1.76
CA LEU A 47 4.49 -15.54 0.66
C LEU A 47 3.11 -16.21 0.54
N LEU A 48 2.28 -15.99 1.56
CA LEU A 48 0.88 -16.40 1.61
C LEU A 48 -0.02 -15.16 1.68
N PRO A 49 -1.14 -15.13 0.94
CA PRO A 49 -2.10 -14.02 0.93
C PRO A 49 -2.55 -13.57 2.32
N GLY A 50 -2.73 -14.50 3.26
CA GLY A 50 -3.18 -14.21 4.62
C GLY A 50 -2.09 -13.72 5.58
N LEU A 51 -0.82 -13.93 5.28
CA LEU A 51 0.32 -13.56 6.14
C LEU A 51 1.02 -12.28 5.68
N THR A 52 0.92 -11.92 4.40
CA THR A 52 1.66 -10.81 3.82
C THR A 52 0.84 -9.51 3.92
N ASN A 53 1.29 -8.58 4.76
CA ASN A 53 0.67 -7.28 4.99
C ASN A 53 1.61 -6.09 4.74
N GLU A 54 2.79 -6.33 4.16
CA GLU A 54 3.81 -5.31 3.88
C GLU A 54 4.12 -5.22 2.36
N ASN A 55 4.72 -4.09 1.94
CA ASN A 55 4.88 -3.76 0.53
C ASN A 55 5.78 -4.73 -0.25
N GLY A 56 6.85 -5.26 0.38
CA GLY A 56 7.82 -6.13 -0.30
C GLY A 56 7.20 -7.43 -0.77
N GLY A 57 6.57 -8.17 0.16
CA GLY A 57 5.84 -9.40 -0.16
C GLY A 57 4.58 -9.13 -0.98
N GLY A 58 3.87 -8.02 -0.71
CA GLY A 58 2.68 -7.62 -1.46
C GLY A 58 2.93 -7.45 -2.95
N LYS A 59 4.03 -6.79 -3.35
CA LYS A 59 4.44 -6.66 -4.76
C LYS A 59 4.67 -8.01 -5.44
N ILE A 60 5.26 -8.95 -4.73
CA ILE A 60 5.52 -10.30 -5.25
C ILE A 60 4.20 -11.07 -5.37
N LEU A 61 3.34 -11.03 -4.36
CA LEU A 61 2.04 -11.72 -4.39
C LEU A 61 1.14 -11.19 -5.51
N THR A 62 1.18 -9.89 -5.81
CA THR A 62 0.38 -9.27 -6.88
C THR A 62 0.68 -9.85 -8.27
N VAL A 63 1.88 -10.33 -8.53
CA VAL A 63 2.23 -10.96 -9.81
C VAL A 63 2.05 -12.48 -9.80
N LEU A 64 2.06 -13.12 -8.60
CA LEU A 64 1.89 -14.56 -8.46
C LEU A 64 0.43 -15.00 -8.37
N PHE A 65 -0.47 -14.15 -7.88
CA PHE A 65 -1.86 -14.49 -7.63
C PHE A 65 -2.82 -13.57 -8.39
N SER A 66 -3.89 -14.15 -8.93
CA SER A 66 -5.09 -13.47 -9.41
C SER A 66 -6.23 -13.71 -8.44
N GLN A 67 -7.00 -12.65 -8.17
CA GLN A 67 -8.16 -12.66 -7.30
C GLN A 67 -9.45 -12.78 -8.13
N LEU A 68 -10.60 -12.78 -7.48
CA LEU A 68 -11.91 -12.74 -8.16
C LEU A 68 -12.06 -11.51 -9.06
N VAL A 69 -11.49 -10.41 -8.62
CA VAL A 69 -11.46 -9.10 -9.27
C VAL A 69 -10.01 -8.65 -9.38
N ARG A 70 -9.65 -7.93 -10.42
CA ARG A 70 -8.40 -7.17 -10.52
C ARG A 70 -8.71 -5.68 -10.57
N TYR A 71 -7.70 -4.86 -10.34
CA TYR A 71 -7.81 -3.42 -10.54
C TYR A 71 -7.08 -3.02 -11.82
N ASP A 72 -7.75 -2.23 -12.66
CA ASP A 72 -7.08 -1.56 -13.78
C ASP A 72 -6.12 -0.48 -13.26
N ILE A 73 -5.33 0.11 -14.16
CA ILE A 73 -4.30 1.09 -13.80
C ILE A 73 -4.86 2.28 -13.01
N ASP A 74 -6.09 2.67 -13.31
CA ASP A 74 -6.81 3.78 -12.64
C ASP A 74 -7.54 3.35 -11.36
N GLY A 75 -7.44 2.09 -10.94
CA GLY A 75 -8.13 1.55 -9.78
C GLY A 75 -9.54 1.02 -10.05
N THR A 76 -10.02 1.06 -11.29
CA THR A 76 -11.31 0.48 -11.62
C THR A 76 -11.31 -1.03 -11.38
N ALA A 77 -12.27 -1.50 -10.58
CA ALA A 77 -12.44 -2.93 -10.29
C ALA A 77 -13.08 -3.64 -11.48
N VAL A 78 -12.44 -4.69 -11.99
CA VAL A 78 -12.93 -5.51 -13.11
C VAL A 78 -12.83 -7.00 -12.77
N LEU A 79 -13.75 -7.81 -13.27
CA LEU A 79 -13.73 -9.26 -13.07
C LEU A 79 -12.44 -9.88 -13.63
N ASP A 80 -11.86 -10.86 -12.93
CA ASP A 80 -10.67 -11.61 -13.37
C ASP A 80 -10.89 -13.12 -13.26
N VAL A 81 -10.76 -13.73 -12.07
CA VAL A 81 -11.06 -15.17 -11.89
C VAL A 81 -12.58 -15.40 -11.86
N ALA A 82 -13.35 -14.43 -11.41
CA ALA A 82 -14.80 -14.47 -11.47
C ALA A 82 -15.34 -14.17 -12.88
N GLU A 83 -16.31 -14.97 -13.33
CA GLU A 83 -17.14 -14.72 -14.51
C GLU A 83 -18.27 -13.74 -14.17
N SER A 84 -18.85 -13.87 -12.96
CA SER A 84 -19.83 -12.92 -12.42
C SER A 84 -19.78 -12.86 -10.89
N ILE A 85 -20.19 -11.71 -10.34
CA ILE A 85 -20.36 -11.46 -8.91
C ILE A 85 -21.66 -10.67 -8.77
N GLU A 86 -22.71 -11.31 -8.29
CA GLU A 86 -24.06 -10.77 -8.27
C GLU A 86 -24.62 -10.74 -6.85
N PRO A 87 -25.11 -9.58 -6.38
CA PRO A 87 -25.77 -9.47 -5.08
C PRO A 87 -27.20 -10.00 -5.13
N ASN A 88 -27.72 -10.41 -3.96
CA ASN A 88 -29.17 -10.49 -3.74
C ASN A 88 -29.81 -9.07 -3.65
N GLU A 89 -31.11 -8.98 -3.37
CA GLU A 89 -31.84 -7.71 -3.38
C GLU A 89 -31.30 -6.65 -2.41
N ASP A 90 -30.71 -7.05 -1.29
CA ASP A 90 -30.21 -6.14 -0.24
C ASP A 90 -28.68 -6.13 -0.09
N ALA A 91 -27.94 -6.77 -1.02
CA ALA A 91 -26.48 -6.91 -1.01
C ALA A 91 -25.92 -7.54 0.28
N SER A 92 -26.71 -8.36 0.98
CA SER A 92 -26.28 -9.14 2.15
C SER A 92 -25.70 -10.51 1.78
N GLU A 93 -25.98 -11.01 0.57
CA GLU A 93 -25.47 -12.26 0.04
C GLU A 93 -25.09 -12.10 -1.43
N TRP A 94 -23.97 -12.64 -1.82
CA TRP A 94 -23.39 -12.52 -3.15
C TRP A 94 -23.17 -13.90 -3.76
N THR A 95 -23.64 -14.08 -5.00
CA THR A 95 -23.34 -15.27 -5.78
C THR A 95 -22.14 -15.01 -6.67
N ILE A 96 -21.11 -15.83 -6.54
CA ILE A 96 -19.83 -15.72 -7.24
C ILE A 96 -19.70 -16.94 -8.16
N LYS A 97 -19.60 -16.69 -9.46
CA LYS A 97 -19.35 -17.69 -10.48
C LYS A 97 -17.93 -17.52 -11.06
N LEU A 98 -17.17 -18.59 -11.13
CA LEU A 98 -15.79 -18.59 -11.62
C LEU A 98 -15.73 -18.99 -13.10
N HIS A 99 -14.72 -18.47 -13.80
CA HIS A 99 -14.28 -19.07 -15.06
C HIS A 99 -13.75 -20.49 -14.83
N ASN A 100 -14.17 -21.44 -15.64
CA ASN A 100 -13.82 -22.85 -15.48
C ASN A 100 -12.49 -23.24 -16.16
N ASP A 101 -11.80 -22.31 -16.79
CA ASP A 101 -10.52 -22.50 -17.48
C ASP A 101 -9.31 -21.98 -16.70
N ARG A 102 -9.52 -21.39 -15.53
CA ARG A 102 -8.46 -20.86 -14.68
C ARG A 102 -7.70 -21.98 -14.00
N LYS A 103 -6.37 -21.85 -13.94
CA LYS A 103 -5.46 -22.86 -13.34
C LYS A 103 -4.42 -22.21 -12.47
N PHE A 104 -3.99 -22.94 -11.47
CA PHE A 104 -2.76 -22.65 -10.75
C PHE A 104 -1.52 -22.95 -11.61
N SER A 105 -0.37 -22.47 -11.18
CA SER A 105 0.90 -22.62 -11.91
C SER A 105 1.39 -24.08 -11.96
N ASP A 106 0.89 -24.94 -11.10
CA ASP A 106 1.12 -26.40 -11.13
C ASP A 106 0.18 -27.14 -12.09
N GLY A 107 -0.76 -26.43 -12.74
CA GLY A 107 -1.73 -26.97 -13.70
C GLY A 107 -3.03 -27.45 -13.09
N THR A 108 -3.20 -27.45 -11.76
CA THR A 108 -4.47 -27.78 -11.10
C THR A 108 -5.52 -26.70 -11.33
N PRO A 109 -6.83 -27.06 -11.41
CA PRO A 109 -7.88 -26.08 -11.65
C PRO A 109 -8.10 -25.16 -10.45
N VAL A 110 -8.49 -23.91 -10.71
CA VAL A 110 -8.98 -22.98 -9.68
C VAL A 110 -10.49 -23.19 -9.53
N GLN A 111 -10.91 -23.59 -8.35
CA GLN A 111 -12.29 -23.96 -8.04
C GLN A 111 -12.82 -23.20 -6.81
N ALA A 112 -14.13 -23.24 -6.58
CA ALA A 112 -14.80 -22.56 -5.47
C ALA A 112 -14.20 -22.93 -4.10
N HIS A 113 -13.91 -24.21 -3.86
CA HIS A 113 -13.33 -24.66 -2.60
C HIS A 113 -11.95 -24.07 -2.32
N ASN A 114 -11.18 -23.67 -3.34
CA ASN A 114 -9.87 -23.06 -3.17
C ASN A 114 -9.97 -21.66 -2.52
N PHE A 115 -11.02 -20.90 -2.83
CA PHE A 115 -11.33 -19.64 -2.18
C PHE A 115 -11.86 -19.87 -0.76
N ILE A 116 -12.88 -20.72 -0.62
CA ILE A 116 -13.54 -20.99 0.66
C ILE A 116 -12.52 -21.49 1.71
N LYS A 117 -11.68 -22.47 1.34
CA LYS A 117 -10.66 -23.01 2.25
C LYS A 117 -9.54 -22.01 2.55
N ALA A 118 -9.10 -21.21 1.54
CA ALA A 118 -8.08 -20.19 1.74
C ALA A 118 -8.54 -19.12 2.72
N TRP A 119 -9.77 -18.61 2.56
CA TRP A 119 -10.34 -17.59 3.44
C TRP A 119 -10.54 -18.13 4.86
N ASN A 120 -11.04 -19.38 4.99
CA ASN A 120 -11.14 -20.03 6.29
C ASN A 120 -9.78 -20.34 6.94
N LEU A 121 -8.72 -20.60 6.17
CA LEU A 121 -7.37 -20.72 6.69
C LEU A 121 -6.92 -19.41 7.35
N ILE A 122 -7.18 -18.27 6.71
CA ILE A 122 -6.81 -16.93 7.22
C ILE A 122 -7.53 -16.65 8.54
N THR A 123 -8.84 -16.81 8.57
CA THR A 123 -9.68 -16.46 9.72
C THR A 123 -9.55 -17.44 10.89
N SER A 124 -9.51 -18.75 10.61
CA SER A 124 -9.38 -19.78 11.66
C SER A 124 -7.99 -19.83 12.29
N LYS A 125 -6.95 -19.39 11.56
CA LYS A 125 -5.57 -19.30 12.07
C LYS A 125 -5.20 -17.89 12.56
N GLN A 126 -6.14 -16.95 12.52
CA GLN A 126 -5.92 -15.57 12.97
C GLN A 126 -4.70 -14.95 12.28
N GLN A 127 -4.60 -15.16 10.95
CA GLN A 127 -3.49 -14.62 10.17
C GLN A 127 -3.60 -13.09 10.09
N GLN A 128 -2.53 -12.42 9.72
CA GLN A 128 -2.42 -10.95 9.76
C GLN A 128 -3.49 -10.21 8.95
N GLN A 129 -4.05 -10.86 7.91
CA GLN A 129 -5.09 -10.30 7.06
C GLN A 129 -6.52 -10.67 7.50
N ALA A 130 -6.71 -11.30 8.66
CA ALA A 130 -8.02 -11.76 9.14
C ALA A 130 -9.05 -10.62 9.21
N ALA A 131 -8.66 -9.41 9.58
CA ALA A 131 -9.54 -8.25 9.72
C ALA A 131 -10.33 -7.92 8.44
N PHE A 132 -9.78 -8.23 7.24
CA PHE A 132 -10.51 -8.06 5.97
C PHE A 132 -11.75 -8.96 5.84
N PHE A 133 -11.80 -10.02 6.63
CA PHE A 133 -12.89 -11.00 6.63
C PHE A 133 -13.93 -10.74 7.73
N SER A 134 -13.80 -9.68 8.51
CA SER A 134 -14.74 -9.32 9.58
C SER A 134 -16.17 -9.06 9.09
N ILE A 135 -16.35 -8.81 7.79
CA ILE A 135 -17.64 -8.60 7.16
C ILE A 135 -18.46 -9.88 6.94
N PHE A 136 -17.83 -11.07 7.00
CA PHE A 136 -18.51 -12.33 6.70
C PHE A 136 -19.25 -12.91 7.91
N GLU A 137 -20.39 -13.56 7.66
CA GLU A 137 -21.14 -14.30 8.67
C GLU A 137 -20.27 -15.42 9.27
N GLY A 138 -20.19 -15.51 10.60
CA GLY A 138 -19.42 -16.50 11.33
C GLY A 138 -18.10 -15.98 11.94
N THR A 139 -17.55 -14.87 11.44
CA THR A 139 -16.34 -14.27 12.03
C THR A 139 -16.67 -13.29 13.17
N ASP A 140 -15.69 -12.99 14.02
CA ASP A 140 -15.78 -11.89 14.99
C ASP A 140 -15.46 -10.51 14.34
N ASP A 141 -15.34 -9.46 15.14
CA ASP A 141 -15.09 -8.10 14.64
C ASP A 141 -13.64 -7.92 14.17
N GLU A 142 -12.71 -8.77 14.61
CA GLU A 142 -11.33 -8.87 14.13
C GLU A 142 -11.18 -9.79 12.91
N GLY A 143 -12.27 -10.39 12.44
CA GLY A 143 -12.29 -11.30 11.29
C GLY A 143 -11.85 -12.72 11.62
N ASN A 144 -11.77 -13.09 12.91
CA ASN A 144 -11.37 -14.43 13.33
C ASN A 144 -12.59 -15.37 13.41
N GLY A 145 -12.31 -16.67 13.28
CA GLY A 145 -13.32 -17.71 13.38
C GLY A 145 -13.57 -18.40 12.03
N GLU A 146 -14.51 -19.35 12.01
CA GLU A 146 -14.93 -20.01 10.78
C GLU A 146 -15.95 -19.12 10.04
N ILE A 147 -15.72 -18.88 8.76
CA ILE A 147 -16.69 -18.17 7.91
C ILE A 147 -17.83 -19.12 7.57
N THR A 148 -18.92 -19.06 8.34
CA THR A 148 -20.10 -19.89 8.11
C THR A 148 -20.98 -19.39 6.96
N GLY A 149 -20.75 -18.15 6.51
CA GLY A 149 -21.47 -17.54 5.39
C GLY A 149 -21.03 -17.99 4.00
N LEU A 150 -19.99 -18.84 3.87
CA LEU A 150 -19.56 -19.34 2.57
C LEU A 150 -20.20 -20.70 2.27
N THR A 151 -20.83 -20.82 1.10
CA THR A 151 -21.46 -22.07 0.65
C THR A 151 -21.02 -22.42 -0.75
N GLU A 152 -20.37 -23.57 -0.92
CA GLU A 152 -20.06 -24.15 -2.23
C GLU A 152 -21.35 -24.71 -2.86
N ILE A 153 -21.69 -24.23 -4.06
CA ILE A 153 -22.86 -24.69 -4.83
C ILE A 153 -22.41 -25.80 -5.81
N ASP A 154 -21.30 -25.53 -6.50
CA ASP A 154 -20.62 -26.49 -7.39
C ASP A 154 -19.15 -26.11 -7.49
N ASP A 155 -18.35 -26.83 -8.28
CA ASP A 155 -16.90 -26.63 -8.44
C ASP A 155 -16.53 -25.19 -8.82
N TYR A 156 -17.42 -24.43 -9.45
CA TYR A 156 -17.17 -23.09 -9.99
C TYR A 156 -18.15 -22.04 -9.50
N THR A 157 -19.02 -22.37 -8.55
CA THR A 157 -20.02 -21.45 -8.01
C THR A 157 -20.06 -21.55 -6.49
N PHE A 158 -20.02 -20.42 -5.81
CA PHE A 158 -20.24 -20.34 -4.36
C PHE A 158 -20.99 -19.07 -3.98
N THR A 159 -21.59 -19.06 -2.80
CA THR A 159 -22.20 -17.85 -2.22
C THR A 159 -21.39 -17.36 -1.03
N ALA A 160 -21.47 -16.04 -0.82
CA ALA A 160 -20.83 -15.35 0.29
C ALA A 160 -21.88 -14.50 1.01
N LYS A 161 -22.28 -14.92 2.21
CA LYS A 161 -23.19 -14.20 3.07
C LYS A 161 -22.44 -13.31 4.05
N LEU A 162 -22.84 -12.04 4.10
CA LEU A 162 -22.22 -10.98 4.88
C LEU A 162 -23.06 -10.67 6.11
N LYS A 163 -22.42 -10.18 7.19
CA LYS A 163 -23.11 -9.72 8.41
C LYS A 163 -24.07 -8.56 8.15
N ASN A 164 -23.69 -7.69 7.20
CA ASN A 164 -24.46 -6.52 6.80
C ASN A 164 -24.32 -6.31 5.29
N PRO A 165 -25.26 -5.61 4.63
CA PRO A 165 -25.09 -5.15 3.27
C PRO A 165 -23.76 -4.41 3.10
N THR A 166 -23.01 -4.71 2.02
CA THR A 166 -21.66 -4.18 1.80
C THR A 166 -21.50 -3.80 0.33
N SER A 167 -21.70 -2.53 0.02
CA SER A 167 -21.72 -2.01 -1.36
C SER A 167 -20.36 -2.06 -2.06
N ASP A 168 -19.26 -2.02 -1.31
CA ASP A 168 -17.89 -2.10 -1.83
C ASP A 168 -17.33 -3.54 -1.86
N PHE A 169 -18.18 -4.55 -1.65
CA PHE A 169 -17.76 -5.95 -1.59
C PHE A 169 -16.98 -6.38 -2.84
N MET A 170 -17.48 -6.07 -4.03
CA MET A 170 -16.76 -6.37 -5.27
C MET A 170 -15.36 -5.74 -5.29
N SER A 171 -15.22 -4.49 -4.88
CA SER A 171 -13.92 -3.82 -4.85
C SER A 171 -12.94 -4.48 -3.87
N ARG A 172 -13.42 -4.99 -2.72
CA ARG A 172 -12.59 -5.70 -1.75
C ARG A 172 -11.99 -6.99 -2.31
N LEU A 173 -12.75 -7.70 -3.16
CA LEU A 173 -12.36 -9.00 -3.72
C LEU A 173 -11.16 -8.96 -4.69
N GLY A 174 -10.66 -7.77 -5.01
CA GLY A 174 -9.41 -7.56 -5.74
C GLY A 174 -8.18 -7.43 -4.84
N TYR A 175 -8.36 -7.33 -3.51
CA TYR A 175 -7.22 -7.30 -2.59
C TYR A 175 -6.61 -8.68 -2.44
N VAL A 176 -5.27 -8.74 -2.34
CA VAL A 176 -4.52 -10.00 -2.38
C VAL A 176 -4.91 -11.01 -1.30
N ALA A 177 -5.43 -10.55 -0.15
CA ALA A 177 -5.91 -11.44 0.90
C ALA A 177 -7.03 -12.37 0.43
N TYR A 178 -7.81 -11.97 -0.59
CA TYR A 178 -8.90 -12.76 -1.16
C TYR A 178 -8.46 -13.74 -2.27
N ALA A 179 -7.15 -13.94 -2.48
CA ALA A 179 -6.66 -14.89 -3.46
C ALA A 179 -6.98 -16.34 -3.09
N PRO A 180 -7.15 -17.24 -4.07
CA PRO A 180 -7.34 -18.67 -3.83
C PRO A 180 -6.00 -19.36 -3.53
N LEU A 181 -6.05 -20.51 -2.85
CA LEU A 181 -4.89 -21.36 -2.62
C LEU A 181 -5.13 -22.77 -3.18
N PRO A 182 -4.14 -23.40 -3.84
CA PRO A 182 -4.25 -24.78 -4.29
C PRO A 182 -4.29 -25.76 -3.10
N ASP A 183 -4.85 -26.94 -3.31
CA ASP A 183 -4.94 -27.97 -2.26
C ASP A 183 -3.56 -28.37 -1.69
N SER A 184 -2.50 -28.29 -2.50
CA SER A 184 -1.12 -28.54 -2.05
C SER A 184 -0.66 -27.53 -0.98
N THR A 185 -0.91 -26.25 -1.18
CA THR A 185 -0.62 -25.18 -0.20
C THR A 185 -1.56 -25.26 1.01
N LEU A 186 -2.83 -25.58 0.81
CA LEU A 186 -3.80 -25.77 1.90
C LEU A 186 -3.43 -26.94 2.82
N ALA A 187 -2.83 -28.00 2.27
CA ALA A 187 -2.35 -29.14 3.03
C ALA A 187 -1.07 -28.86 3.85
N ASP A 188 -0.18 -28.00 3.34
CA ASP A 188 1.06 -27.57 4.00
C ASP A 188 1.32 -26.08 3.71
N PRO A 189 0.69 -25.16 4.48
CA PRO A 189 0.84 -23.74 4.28
C PRO A 189 2.27 -23.22 4.50
N ASP A 190 3.04 -23.85 5.38
CA ASP A 190 4.41 -23.41 5.66
C ASP A 190 5.31 -23.68 4.44
N ALA A 191 5.24 -24.87 3.86
CA ALA A 191 5.93 -25.18 2.62
C ALA A 191 5.43 -24.34 1.45
N GLY A 192 4.10 -24.15 1.34
CA GLY A 192 3.46 -23.32 0.32
C GLY A 192 3.88 -21.86 0.36
N GLY A 193 4.12 -21.31 1.56
CA GLY A 193 4.58 -19.94 1.73
C GLY A 193 6.05 -19.72 1.34
N GLN A 194 6.87 -20.77 1.35
CA GLN A 194 8.26 -20.74 0.86
C GLN A 194 8.35 -21.00 -0.65
N ASN A 195 7.41 -21.76 -1.20
CA ASN A 195 7.35 -22.10 -2.63
C ASN A 195 5.94 -21.83 -3.16
N PRO A 196 5.55 -20.56 -3.32
CA PRO A 196 4.18 -20.19 -3.65
C PRO A 196 3.75 -20.72 -5.01
N VAL A 197 2.61 -21.44 -5.00
CA VAL A 197 1.90 -21.90 -6.20
C VAL A 197 0.67 -20.99 -6.35
N GLY A 198 0.80 -20.00 -7.22
CA GLY A 198 -0.25 -19.03 -7.51
C GLY A 198 -0.97 -19.31 -8.83
N ASN A 199 -1.95 -18.49 -9.14
CA ASN A 199 -2.75 -18.52 -10.36
C ASN A 199 -2.61 -17.24 -11.21
N GLY A 200 -1.62 -16.41 -10.90
CA GLY A 200 -1.36 -15.14 -11.58
C GLY A 200 -0.52 -15.28 -12.85
N PRO A 201 -0.20 -14.13 -13.49
CA PRO A 201 0.55 -14.08 -14.76
C PRO A 201 2.00 -14.57 -14.67
N TYR A 202 2.56 -14.60 -13.46
CA TYR A 202 3.90 -15.13 -13.21
C TYR A 202 3.85 -16.24 -12.18
N LYS A 203 4.91 -17.05 -12.18
CA LYS A 203 5.19 -18.06 -11.16
C LYS A 203 6.66 -17.97 -10.72
N MET A 204 6.96 -18.50 -9.55
CA MET A 204 8.32 -18.65 -9.07
C MET A 204 9.17 -19.41 -10.09
N ALA A 205 10.37 -18.92 -10.43
CA ALA A 205 11.18 -19.49 -11.51
C ALA A 205 11.70 -20.90 -11.21
N SER A 206 12.05 -21.17 -9.95
CA SER A 206 12.51 -22.47 -9.44
C SER A 206 12.39 -22.46 -7.91
N ALA A 207 12.56 -23.61 -7.27
CA ALA A 207 12.57 -23.72 -5.80
C ALA A 207 13.65 -22.85 -5.12
N ASP A 208 14.73 -22.52 -5.81
CA ASP A 208 15.82 -21.66 -5.31
C ASP A 208 15.69 -20.20 -5.76
N ALA A 209 14.58 -19.81 -6.39
CA ALA A 209 14.41 -18.47 -6.97
C ALA A 209 14.16 -17.38 -5.91
N TRP A 210 13.84 -17.74 -4.68
CA TRP A 210 13.87 -16.84 -3.54
C TRP A 210 15.23 -16.95 -2.83
N GLU A 211 16.14 -16.09 -3.24
CA GLU A 211 17.42 -15.91 -2.58
C GLU A 211 17.23 -14.87 -1.46
N HIS A 212 17.03 -15.33 -0.23
CA HIS A 212 16.71 -14.47 0.91
C HIS A 212 17.71 -13.31 1.09
N ASN A 213 17.18 -12.11 1.31
CA ASN A 213 17.90 -10.84 1.42
C ASN A 213 18.65 -10.42 0.15
N VAL A 214 18.40 -11.07 -1.00
CA VAL A 214 19.07 -10.77 -2.27
C VAL A 214 18.03 -10.46 -3.35
N LYS A 215 17.18 -11.43 -3.68
CA LYS A 215 16.19 -11.28 -4.78
C LYS A 215 15.13 -12.36 -4.76
N PHE A 216 14.03 -12.08 -5.48
CA PHE A 216 13.02 -13.08 -5.85
C PHE A 216 12.81 -13.05 -7.36
N THR A 217 12.93 -14.20 -8.02
CA THR A 217 12.85 -14.30 -9.50
C THR A 217 11.63 -15.07 -9.95
N THR A 218 10.91 -14.52 -10.93
CA THR A 218 9.73 -15.14 -11.54
C THR A 218 9.94 -15.39 -13.02
N VAL A 219 9.12 -16.28 -13.57
CA VAL A 219 8.95 -16.50 -15.02
C VAL A 219 7.46 -16.43 -15.38
N PRO A 220 7.09 -16.20 -16.65
CA PRO A 220 5.70 -16.28 -17.06
C PRO A 220 5.04 -17.60 -16.68
N ASN A 221 3.79 -17.54 -16.22
CA ASN A 221 3.00 -18.71 -15.92
C ASN A 221 2.32 -19.20 -17.21
N GLU A 222 2.75 -20.32 -17.76
CA GLU A 222 2.21 -20.90 -18.99
C GLU A 222 0.75 -21.39 -18.87
N ASN A 223 0.27 -21.59 -17.64
CA ASN A 223 -1.10 -21.96 -17.36
C ASN A 223 -2.05 -20.75 -17.22
N TYR A 224 -1.50 -19.53 -17.23
CA TYR A 224 -2.30 -18.33 -17.08
C TYR A 224 -3.06 -17.98 -18.38
N VAL A 225 -4.37 -17.85 -18.28
CA VAL A 225 -5.28 -17.53 -19.40
C VAL A 225 -6.01 -16.19 -19.24
N GLY A 226 -5.75 -15.43 -18.16
CA GLY A 226 -6.34 -14.11 -17.93
C GLY A 226 -5.79 -13.02 -18.88
N ASP A 227 -6.28 -11.78 -18.71
CA ASP A 227 -5.99 -10.66 -19.61
C ASP A 227 -4.62 -10.00 -19.38
N THR A 228 -3.98 -10.25 -18.23
CA THR A 228 -2.72 -9.61 -17.84
C THR A 228 -1.48 -10.45 -18.15
N LYS A 229 -1.46 -11.09 -19.33
CA LYS A 229 -0.33 -11.94 -19.76
C LYS A 229 0.97 -11.16 -19.81
N ALA A 230 2.04 -11.77 -19.29
CA ALA A 230 3.39 -11.22 -19.31
C ALA A 230 3.87 -10.91 -20.74
N GLN A 231 4.42 -9.69 -20.94
CA GLN A 231 5.05 -9.26 -22.18
C GLN A 231 6.60 -9.29 -22.12
N ASN A 232 7.14 -9.94 -21.09
CA ASN A 232 8.56 -10.17 -20.84
C ASN A 232 8.81 -11.61 -20.41
N ASP A 233 10.08 -12.01 -20.27
CA ASP A 233 10.47 -13.38 -19.94
C ASP A 233 10.47 -13.65 -18.41
N GLY A 234 10.06 -12.68 -17.60
CA GLY A 234 9.97 -12.77 -16.14
C GLY A 234 10.32 -11.47 -15.45
N VAL A 235 10.21 -11.48 -14.13
CA VAL A 235 10.54 -10.35 -13.25
C VAL A 235 11.46 -10.81 -12.14
N THR A 236 12.53 -10.07 -11.89
CA THR A 236 13.38 -10.22 -10.72
C THR A 236 13.20 -9.02 -9.78
N PHE A 237 12.70 -9.26 -8.58
CA PHE A 237 12.65 -8.29 -7.50
C PHE A 237 14.00 -8.31 -6.78
N VAL A 238 14.78 -7.25 -6.93
CA VAL A 238 16.09 -7.08 -6.27
C VAL A 238 15.89 -6.40 -4.93
N PHE A 239 16.34 -7.01 -3.84
CA PHE A 239 16.14 -6.49 -2.50
C PHE A 239 17.22 -5.48 -2.14
N TYR A 240 16.81 -4.23 -1.98
CA TYR A 240 17.70 -3.14 -1.57
C TYR A 240 17.48 -2.77 -0.11
N THR A 241 18.57 -2.53 0.59
CA THR A 241 18.56 -1.98 1.96
C THR A 241 18.56 -0.44 1.97
N SER A 242 18.80 0.18 0.81
CA SER A 242 18.72 1.64 0.64
C SER A 242 18.28 2.01 -0.77
N LEU A 243 17.46 3.04 -0.89
CA LEU A 243 17.03 3.59 -2.18
C LEU A 243 18.20 4.21 -2.97
N ASP A 244 19.25 4.72 -2.28
CA ASP A 244 20.43 5.27 -2.94
C ASP A 244 21.16 4.19 -3.79
N ALA A 245 21.29 2.96 -3.26
CA ALA A 245 21.86 1.85 -4.02
C ALA A 245 21.00 1.49 -5.25
N GLY A 246 19.68 1.38 -5.07
CA GLY A 246 18.74 1.14 -6.18
C GLY A 246 18.81 2.24 -7.25
N TYR A 247 18.94 3.51 -6.84
CA TYR A 247 19.05 4.63 -7.76
C TYR A 247 20.38 4.64 -8.54
N GLN A 248 21.47 4.23 -7.93
CA GLN A 248 22.77 4.05 -8.63
C GLN A 248 22.67 2.96 -9.69
N ASP A 249 22.05 1.82 -9.36
CA ASP A 249 21.83 0.72 -10.31
C ASP A 249 20.89 1.12 -11.44
N LEU A 250 19.81 1.86 -11.16
CA LEU A 250 18.94 2.44 -12.19
C LEU A 250 19.71 3.39 -13.10
N SER A 251 20.50 4.30 -12.55
CA SER A 251 21.26 5.30 -13.30
C SER A 251 22.33 4.69 -14.21
N SER A 252 22.87 3.52 -13.84
CA SER A 252 23.81 2.73 -14.63
C SER A 252 23.13 1.75 -15.59
N ASP A 253 21.81 1.75 -15.68
CA ASP A 253 20.98 0.79 -16.44
C ASP A 253 21.16 -0.68 -15.97
N SER A 254 21.59 -0.91 -14.72
CA SER A 254 21.73 -2.24 -14.09
C SER A 254 20.43 -2.70 -13.41
N LEU A 255 19.57 -1.77 -13.02
CA LEU A 255 18.20 -2.00 -12.58
C LEU A 255 17.25 -1.42 -13.63
N ASP A 256 16.17 -2.13 -13.97
CA ASP A 256 15.25 -1.66 -15.01
C ASP A 256 14.19 -0.69 -14.48
N ILE A 257 13.64 -0.91 -13.29
CA ILE A 257 12.58 -0.06 -12.71
C ILE A 257 12.88 0.18 -11.24
N LEU A 258 12.72 1.45 -10.83
CA LEU A 258 12.76 1.88 -9.43
C LEU A 258 11.50 2.71 -9.13
N ASP A 259 10.66 2.27 -8.20
CA ASP A 259 9.39 2.92 -7.86
C ASP A 259 9.48 3.93 -6.71
N GLY A 260 10.69 4.16 -6.20
CA GLY A 260 10.96 5.18 -5.20
C GLY A 260 12.38 5.70 -5.32
N VAL A 261 12.56 7.01 -5.57
CA VAL A 261 13.90 7.63 -5.57
C VAL A 261 14.25 8.16 -4.18
N PRO A 262 15.55 8.18 -3.79
CA PRO A 262 15.95 8.73 -2.51
C PRO A 262 15.78 10.26 -2.46
N ALA A 263 15.59 10.81 -1.25
CA ALA A 263 15.38 12.25 -1.05
C ALA A 263 16.55 13.09 -1.58
N SER A 264 17.76 12.53 -1.60
CA SER A 264 18.97 13.18 -2.12
C SER A 264 18.85 13.63 -3.57
N VAL A 265 18.02 12.97 -4.37
CA VAL A 265 17.85 13.24 -5.81
C VAL A 265 16.48 13.84 -6.18
N PHE A 266 15.61 14.17 -5.25
CA PHE A 266 14.28 14.74 -5.55
C PHE A 266 14.34 15.95 -6.50
N LYS A 267 15.42 16.73 -6.47
CA LYS A 267 15.61 17.90 -7.35
C LYS A 267 16.07 17.56 -8.76
N THR A 268 16.68 16.41 -8.96
CA THR A 268 17.48 16.13 -10.15
C THR A 268 17.06 14.89 -10.93
N PHE A 269 16.36 13.93 -10.30
CA PHE A 269 16.05 12.63 -10.92
C PHE A 269 15.29 12.75 -12.23
N GLU A 270 14.36 13.69 -12.36
CA GLU A 270 13.61 13.88 -13.62
C GLU A 270 14.52 14.30 -14.78
N SER A 271 15.50 15.18 -14.50
CA SER A 271 16.48 15.62 -15.51
C SER A 271 17.55 14.55 -15.78
N GLU A 272 18.03 13.87 -14.74
CA GLU A 272 19.06 12.82 -14.85
C GLU A 272 18.55 11.62 -15.67
N LEU A 273 17.32 11.21 -15.44
CA LEU A 273 16.70 10.10 -16.15
C LEU A 273 16.06 10.50 -17.50
N SER A 274 16.14 11.78 -17.88
CA SER A 274 15.77 12.28 -19.22
C SER A 274 14.36 11.88 -19.65
N GLY A 275 13.35 12.06 -18.80
CA GLY A 275 11.92 11.77 -19.08
C GLY A 275 11.51 10.31 -18.90
N ARG A 276 12.41 9.43 -18.47
CA ARG A 276 12.07 8.07 -18.03
C ARG A 276 11.76 8.07 -16.54
N THR A 277 10.74 8.83 -16.16
CA THR A 277 10.38 9.08 -14.75
C THR A 277 8.88 9.08 -14.55
N VAL A 278 8.48 8.76 -13.33
CA VAL A 278 7.14 8.97 -12.81
C VAL A 278 7.22 9.91 -11.61
N ASN A 279 6.28 10.85 -11.51
CA ASN A 279 6.08 11.70 -10.35
C ASN A 279 4.58 12.08 -10.30
N GLN A 280 3.76 11.21 -9.71
CA GLN A 280 2.31 11.39 -9.66
C GLN A 280 1.72 10.85 -8.36
N PRO A 281 0.63 11.42 -7.85
CA PRO A 281 -0.08 10.88 -6.69
C PRO A 281 -0.49 9.43 -6.91
N TYR A 282 -0.45 8.65 -5.82
CA TYR A 282 -1.05 7.33 -5.74
C TYR A 282 -2.12 7.29 -4.64
N ALA A 283 -2.81 6.15 -4.45
CA ALA A 283 -3.84 5.99 -3.43
C ALA A 283 -3.23 6.02 -2.02
N GLY A 284 -2.85 7.19 -1.57
CA GLY A 284 -2.30 7.45 -0.26
C GLY A 284 -2.56 8.88 0.18
N VAL A 285 -2.68 9.07 1.50
CA VAL A 285 -2.78 10.38 2.13
C VAL A 285 -1.90 10.41 3.37
N GLN A 286 -1.18 11.49 3.55
CA GLN A 286 -0.42 11.76 4.77
C GLN A 286 -1.09 12.89 5.54
N TYR A 287 -1.22 12.71 6.86
CA TYR A 287 -1.77 13.67 7.80
C TYR A 287 -1.04 13.55 9.14
N PHE A 288 -1.34 14.40 10.08
CA PHE A 288 -1.10 14.15 11.49
C PHE A 288 -2.42 14.11 12.24
N THR A 289 -2.54 13.15 13.15
CA THR A 289 -3.70 12.99 14.02
C THR A 289 -3.55 13.87 15.25
N ILE A 290 -4.64 14.52 15.67
CA ILE A 290 -4.70 15.27 16.93
C ILE A 290 -5.66 14.54 17.87
N PRO A 291 -5.15 13.77 18.84
CA PRO A 291 -6.01 13.03 19.77
C PRO A 291 -6.98 13.92 20.52
N GLN A 292 -8.26 13.51 20.54
CA GLN A 292 -9.30 14.31 21.20
C GLN A 292 -9.33 14.13 22.72
N TYR A 293 -8.59 13.16 23.24
CA TYR A 293 -8.38 12.99 24.69
C TYR A 293 -7.34 13.96 25.27
N LEU A 294 -6.60 14.69 24.43
CA LEU A 294 -5.62 15.67 24.88
C LEU A 294 -6.32 16.94 25.41
N PRO A 295 -5.73 17.61 26.42
CA PRO A 295 -6.17 18.93 26.84
C PRO A 295 -6.26 19.91 25.64
N HIS A 296 -7.25 20.80 25.66
CA HIS A 296 -7.52 21.79 24.60
C HIS A 296 -7.98 21.23 23.24
N PHE A 297 -8.09 19.91 23.05
CA PHE A 297 -8.44 19.32 21.73
C PHE A 297 -9.79 18.59 21.71
N SER A 298 -10.61 18.70 22.75
CA SER A 298 -11.98 18.18 22.77
C SER A 298 -13.04 19.28 22.59
N GLY A 299 -14.25 18.91 22.19
CA GLY A 299 -15.41 19.80 22.05
C GLY A 299 -15.21 20.98 21.11
N GLU A 300 -15.90 22.09 21.35
CA GLU A 300 -15.86 23.28 20.50
C GLU A 300 -14.49 23.98 20.51
N GLU A 301 -13.84 24.08 21.67
CA GLU A 301 -12.47 24.59 21.75
C GLU A 301 -11.54 23.79 20.85
N GLY A 302 -11.55 22.46 20.99
CA GLY A 302 -10.69 21.56 20.22
C GLY A 302 -10.94 21.66 18.73
N ARG A 303 -12.19 21.77 18.30
CA ARG A 303 -12.56 21.96 16.90
C ARG A 303 -11.96 23.26 16.33
N LEU A 304 -12.10 24.38 17.03
CA LEU A 304 -11.54 25.66 16.63
C LEU A 304 -10.00 25.61 16.54
N ARG A 305 -9.33 24.94 17.50
CA ARG A 305 -7.87 24.81 17.49
C ARG A 305 -7.39 23.93 16.32
N ARG A 306 -8.03 22.79 16.06
CA ARG A 306 -7.66 21.93 14.94
C ARG A 306 -7.83 22.62 13.59
N GLN A 307 -8.91 23.41 13.42
CA GLN A 307 -9.11 24.22 12.21
C GLN A 307 -8.03 25.33 12.09
N ALA A 308 -7.72 26.02 13.19
CA ALA A 308 -6.67 27.04 13.20
C ALA A 308 -5.30 26.47 12.84
N ILE A 309 -4.94 25.31 13.43
CA ILE A 309 -3.70 24.58 13.14
C ILE A 309 -3.64 24.20 11.66
N SER A 310 -4.73 23.63 11.10
CA SER A 310 -4.77 23.25 9.69
C SER A 310 -4.53 24.45 8.76
N MET A 311 -5.20 25.59 9.03
CA MET A 311 -5.04 26.82 8.23
C MET A 311 -3.69 27.52 8.47
N ALA A 312 -2.95 27.15 9.52
CA ALA A 312 -1.60 27.65 9.79
C ALA A 312 -0.49 26.88 9.06
N VAL A 313 -0.81 25.74 8.40
CA VAL A 313 0.16 24.93 7.66
C VAL A 313 0.22 25.36 6.20
N ASP A 314 1.36 25.91 5.77
CA ASP A 314 1.64 26.25 4.37
C ASP A 314 2.08 25.02 3.58
N ARG A 315 1.08 24.22 3.16
CA ARG A 315 1.28 22.95 2.43
C ARG A 315 2.01 23.15 1.10
N ASP A 316 1.69 24.24 0.37
CA ASP A 316 2.30 24.54 -0.92
C ASP A 316 3.80 24.82 -0.78
N THR A 317 4.19 25.62 0.19
CA THR A 317 5.60 25.90 0.46
C THR A 317 6.34 24.64 0.92
N ILE A 318 5.76 23.84 1.81
CA ILE A 318 6.40 22.61 2.33
C ILE A 318 6.57 21.59 1.20
N THR A 319 5.53 21.31 0.42
CA THR A 319 5.64 20.35 -0.69
C THR A 319 6.64 20.77 -1.76
N LYS A 320 6.73 22.08 -2.01
CA LYS A 320 7.69 22.63 -2.97
C LYS A 320 9.13 22.65 -2.45
N THR A 321 9.35 23.01 -1.18
CA THR A 321 10.72 23.25 -0.65
C THR A 321 11.36 22.05 0.00
N ILE A 322 10.58 21.21 0.72
CA ILE A 322 11.05 20.01 1.40
C ILE A 322 11.00 18.82 0.43
N PHE A 323 9.88 18.64 -0.23
CA PHE A 323 9.64 17.47 -1.09
C PHE A 323 9.92 17.71 -2.57
N ASN A 324 10.30 18.94 -2.95
CA ASN A 324 10.63 19.28 -4.35
C ASN A 324 9.57 18.84 -5.37
N GLY A 325 8.28 18.89 -5.01
CA GLY A 325 7.17 18.48 -5.86
C GLY A 325 6.86 16.98 -5.88
N THR A 326 7.53 16.16 -5.05
CA THR A 326 7.21 14.73 -4.92
C THR A 326 6.04 14.46 -3.95
N ARG A 327 5.29 15.50 -3.61
CA ARG A 327 4.04 15.44 -2.84
C ARG A 327 3.07 16.47 -3.38
N THR A 328 1.79 16.16 -3.38
CA THR A 328 0.70 17.05 -3.82
C THR A 328 -0.11 17.50 -2.61
N PRO A 329 -0.34 18.81 -2.38
CA PRO A 329 -1.14 19.29 -1.25
C PRO A 329 -2.51 18.62 -1.20
N ALA A 330 -2.90 18.10 -0.02
CA ALA A 330 -4.17 17.41 0.16
C ALA A 330 -5.38 18.36 0.05
N LYS A 331 -6.48 17.83 -0.49
CA LYS A 331 -7.78 18.51 -0.62
C LYS A 331 -8.88 17.83 0.18
N ASP A 332 -8.66 16.59 0.61
CA ASP A 332 -9.57 15.79 1.43
C ASP A 332 -8.81 14.70 2.21
N PHE A 333 -9.55 13.78 2.82
CA PHE A 333 -9.02 12.65 3.61
C PHE A 333 -8.75 11.38 2.80
N THR A 334 -8.90 11.42 1.47
CA THR A 334 -8.77 10.27 0.59
C THR A 334 -7.58 10.43 -0.39
N ALA A 335 -7.71 10.04 -1.66
CA ALA A 335 -6.62 10.21 -2.62
C ALA A 335 -7.16 10.48 -4.04
N PRO A 336 -6.42 11.25 -4.88
CA PRO A 336 -6.87 11.65 -6.22
C PRO A 336 -7.10 10.51 -7.20
N THR A 337 -6.54 9.33 -6.94
CA THR A 337 -6.66 8.14 -7.80
C THR A 337 -7.90 7.29 -7.52
N LEU A 338 -8.73 7.70 -6.55
CA LEU A 338 -9.92 6.93 -6.17
C LEU A 338 -11.17 7.40 -6.90
N GLU A 339 -12.03 6.46 -7.29
CA GLU A 339 -13.36 6.79 -7.79
C GLU A 339 -14.14 7.59 -6.73
N GLY A 340 -14.70 8.71 -7.13
CA GLY A 340 -15.46 9.60 -6.24
C GLY A 340 -14.61 10.63 -5.49
N TYR A 341 -13.29 10.72 -5.71
CA TYR A 341 -12.50 11.84 -5.23
C TYR A 341 -13.03 13.18 -5.77
N ASP A 342 -13.14 14.17 -4.91
CA ASP A 342 -13.58 15.52 -5.29
C ASP A 342 -12.62 16.59 -4.74
N ALA A 343 -11.78 17.16 -5.62
CA ALA A 343 -10.86 18.24 -5.27
C ALA A 343 -11.55 19.52 -4.78
N ASN A 344 -12.86 19.66 -5.00
CA ASN A 344 -13.67 20.83 -4.64
C ASN A 344 -14.74 20.50 -3.58
N ILE A 345 -14.53 19.45 -2.81
CA ILE A 345 -15.45 19.04 -1.75
C ILE A 345 -15.71 20.19 -0.76
N SER A 346 -16.97 20.34 -0.35
CA SER A 346 -17.37 21.43 0.54
C SER A 346 -16.64 21.38 1.88
N GLY A 347 -16.13 22.54 2.32
CA GLY A 347 -15.40 22.68 3.58
C GLY A 347 -13.90 22.47 3.48
N ASN A 348 -13.36 22.12 2.31
CA ASN A 348 -11.92 21.88 2.18
C ASN A 348 -11.05 23.16 2.14
N ASP A 349 -11.65 24.34 2.18
CA ASP A 349 -10.98 25.61 2.42
C ASP A 349 -10.21 25.59 3.76
N VAL A 350 -10.62 24.80 4.74
CA VAL A 350 -9.91 24.57 6.00
C VAL A 350 -8.51 23.96 5.81
N LEU A 351 -8.23 23.33 4.67
CA LEU A 351 -6.92 22.81 4.30
C LEU A 351 -6.04 23.84 3.56
N THR A 352 -6.57 25.01 3.27
CA THR A 352 -5.84 26.08 2.59
C THR A 352 -5.12 26.97 3.60
N TYR A 353 -3.85 27.27 3.35
CA TYR A 353 -3.08 28.20 4.20
C TYR A 353 -3.75 29.56 4.25
N ASN A 354 -4.17 29.98 5.45
CA ASN A 354 -4.83 31.27 5.69
C ASN A 354 -4.48 31.78 7.09
N PRO A 355 -3.34 32.50 7.23
CA PRO A 355 -2.84 32.97 8.53
C PRO A 355 -3.81 33.85 9.29
N GLU A 356 -4.58 34.71 8.60
CA GLU A 356 -5.53 35.61 9.26
C GLU A 356 -6.71 34.83 9.87
N LYS A 357 -7.27 33.86 9.10
CA LYS A 357 -8.34 33.01 9.60
C LYS A 357 -7.86 32.08 10.71
N ALA A 358 -6.65 31.54 10.58
CA ALA A 358 -6.02 30.72 11.62
C ALA A 358 -5.94 31.48 12.95
N LYS A 359 -5.45 32.70 12.95
CA LYS A 359 -5.39 33.58 14.15
C LYS A 359 -6.76 33.88 14.72
N GLU A 360 -7.75 34.19 13.87
CA GLU A 360 -9.14 34.42 14.29
C GLU A 360 -9.72 33.22 15.04
N LEU A 361 -9.56 32.03 14.47
CA LEU A 361 -10.06 30.78 15.08
C LEU A 361 -9.32 30.44 16.38
N TRP A 362 -7.99 30.64 16.41
CA TRP A 362 -7.19 30.45 17.61
C TRP A 362 -7.61 31.37 18.75
N ALA A 363 -7.83 32.65 18.46
CA ALA A 363 -8.32 33.60 19.45
C ALA A 363 -9.72 33.27 19.98
N LYS A 364 -10.60 32.70 19.14
CA LYS A 364 -11.90 32.19 19.59
C LYS A 364 -11.75 30.99 20.54
N ALA A 365 -10.81 30.12 20.26
CA ALA A 365 -10.52 28.98 21.15
C ALA A 365 -9.94 29.48 22.48
N ASP A 366 -9.01 30.44 22.47
CA ASP A 366 -8.44 31.05 23.67
C ASP A 366 -9.49 31.79 24.54
N ALA A 367 -10.56 32.27 23.93
CA ALA A 367 -11.69 32.86 24.68
C ALA A 367 -12.51 31.78 25.45
N ILE A 368 -12.44 30.52 25.04
CA ILE A 368 -13.03 29.40 25.76
C ILE A 368 -12.08 28.93 26.87
N SER A 369 -10.82 28.64 26.51
CA SER A 369 -9.76 28.25 27.43
C SER A 369 -8.41 28.73 26.89
N PRO A 370 -7.66 29.59 27.63
CA PRO A 370 -6.36 30.05 27.16
C PRO A 370 -5.36 28.94 26.92
N TRP A 371 -4.60 29.02 25.82
CA TRP A 371 -3.53 28.09 25.53
C TRP A 371 -2.33 28.31 26.46
N ASP A 372 -1.79 27.23 27.03
CA ASP A 372 -0.67 27.29 27.97
C ASP A 372 0.45 26.24 27.69
N GLY A 373 0.42 25.60 26.51
CA GLY A 373 1.32 24.51 26.17
C GLY A 373 2.20 24.74 24.95
N THR A 374 2.98 23.72 24.61
CA THR A 374 3.69 23.58 23.34
C THR A 374 2.94 22.59 22.45
N PHE A 375 2.68 22.96 21.18
CA PHE A 375 2.11 22.03 20.22
C PHE A 375 3.21 21.10 19.70
N THR A 376 3.08 19.78 19.91
CA THR A 376 4.08 18.81 19.46
C THR A 376 3.52 17.88 18.40
N ILE A 377 4.37 17.45 17.44
CA ILE A 377 4.04 16.42 16.46
C ILE A 377 5.01 15.24 16.63
N GLY A 378 4.51 14.13 17.19
CA GLY A 378 5.24 12.87 17.33
C GLY A 378 5.58 12.25 15.98
N TYR A 379 6.82 11.76 15.84
CA TYR A 379 7.26 11.06 14.63
C TYR A 379 8.37 10.05 14.95
N ASN A 380 8.45 8.97 14.16
CA ASN A 380 9.55 8.01 14.25
C ASN A 380 10.81 8.51 13.52
N SER A 381 11.96 8.38 14.18
CA SER A 381 13.24 8.90 13.67
C SER A 381 13.80 8.12 12.48
N ASP A 382 13.40 6.85 12.33
CA ASP A 382 13.82 5.94 11.24
C ASP A 382 13.03 6.13 9.93
N GLY A 383 11.99 6.98 9.90
CA GLY A 383 11.08 7.14 8.75
C GLY A 383 11.32 8.39 7.88
N GLY A 384 12.40 9.16 8.10
CA GLY A 384 12.69 10.38 7.30
C GLY A 384 11.66 11.50 7.50
N HIS A 385 11.04 11.61 8.69
CA HIS A 385 9.94 12.53 8.93
C HIS A 385 10.38 13.89 9.50
N LYS A 386 11.61 13.99 10.00
CA LYS A 386 12.08 15.16 10.75
C LYS A 386 11.91 16.48 9.99
N GLU A 387 12.34 16.55 8.74
CA GLU A 387 12.39 17.79 7.97
C GLU A 387 10.99 18.37 7.74
N TRP A 388 10.03 17.54 7.36
CA TRP A 388 8.67 18.01 7.12
C TRP A 388 7.91 18.29 8.43
N VAL A 389 8.19 17.55 9.50
CA VAL A 389 7.60 17.82 10.83
C VAL A 389 8.09 19.16 11.34
N ASP A 390 9.40 19.41 11.29
CA ASP A 390 9.98 20.69 11.68
C ASP A 390 9.43 21.85 10.84
N ALA A 391 9.30 21.68 9.52
CA ALA A 391 8.70 22.69 8.65
C ALA A 391 7.24 22.97 8.98
N THR A 392 6.45 21.92 9.27
CA THR A 392 5.04 22.03 9.67
C THR A 392 4.90 22.73 11.02
N ALA A 393 5.69 22.32 12.02
CA ALA A 393 5.71 22.94 13.34
C ALA A 393 6.12 24.42 13.26
N ASN A 394 7.14 24.75 12.47
CA ASN A 394 7.55 26.14 12.22
C ASN A 394 6.46 26.97 11.53
N SER A 395 5.72 26.40 10.57
CA SER A 395 4.58 27.07 9.93
C SER A 395 3.51 27.42 10.96
N ILE A 396 3.16 26.47 11.84
CA ILE A 396 2.18 26.67 12.92
C ILE A 396 2.68 27.72 13.92
N LYS A 397 3.92 27.58 14.41
CA LYS A 397 4.56 28.53 15.33
C LYS A 397 4.55 29.96 14.80
N ASN A 398 5.02 30.15 13.58
CA ASN A 398 5.11 31.48 12.98
C ASN A 398 3.74 32.10 12.70
N THR A 399 2.76 31.28 12.36
CA THR A 399 1.40 31.75 12.06
C THR A 399 0.62 32.08 13.32
N LEU A 400 0.59 31.18 14.31
CA LEU A 400 -0.25 31.33 15.50
C LEU A 400 0.45 32.05 16.65
N GLY A 401 1.79 32.16 16.63
CA GLY A 401 2.56 32.77 17.71
C GLY A 401 2.65 31.93 18.97
N ILE A 402 2.52 30.62 18.83
CA ILE A 402 2.66 29.63 19.92
C ILE A 402 3.97 28.85 19.78
N ASP A 403 4.40 28.18 20.84
CA ASP A 403 5.48 27.20 20.70
C ASP A 403 4.98 25.94 20.01
N ALA A 404 5.75 25.49 18.99
CA ALA A 404 5.46 24.26 18.26
C ALA A 404 6.76 23.58 17.82
N GLU A 405 6.84 22.23 17.96
CA GLU A 405 8.03 21.45 17.66
C GLU A 405 7.72 19.97 17.33
N GLY A 406 8.69 19.28 16.73
CA GLY A 406 8.63 17.84 16.52
C GLY A 406 9.03 17.09 17.80
N ASN A 407 8.35 15.95 18.08
CA ASN A 407 8.66 15.04 19.18
C ASN A 407 9.14 13.69 18.63
N PRO A 408 10.47 13.41 18.56
CA PRO A 408 10.99 12.19 17.96
C PRO A 408 10.81 10.98 18.87
N PHE A 409 10.27 9.89 18.32
CA PHE A 409 10.32 8.53 18.86
C PHE A 409 11.52 7.79 18.26
N ALA A 410 12.07 6.81 18.97
CA ALA A 410 13.27 6.10 18.54
C ALA A 410 13.08 5.40 17.17
N ASP A 411 11.94 4.73 17.01
CA ASP A 411 11.56 3.97 15.82
C ASP A 411 10.03 3.95 15.62
N PHE A 412 9.58 3.36 14.52
CA PHE A 412 8.15 3.29 14.21
C PHE A 412 7.36 2.46 15.21
N LYS A 413 7.95 1.35 15.70
CA LYS A 413 7.29 0.51 16.70
C LYS A 413 7.01 1.29 18.01
N SER A 414 7.98 2.06 18.47
CA SER A 414 7.83 2.88 19.69
C SER A 414 6.72 3.93 19.56
N LEU A 415 6.56 4.50 18.37
CA LEU A 415 5.46 5.43 18.06
C LEU A 415 4.11 4.70 18.11
N LEU A 416 3.97 3.56 17.42
CA LEU A 416 2.74 2.77 17.40
C LEU A 416 2.36 2.27 18.81
N ASP A 417 3.34 1.80 19.60
CA ASP A 417 3.10 1.37 20.98
C ASP A 417 2.51 2.50 21.85
N ALA A 418 2.95 3.76 21.64
CA ALA A 418 2.42 4.92 22.36
C ALA A 418 1.00 5.30 21.86
N GLU A 419 0.75 5.18 20.56
CA GLU A 419 -0.58 5.40 19.97
C GLU A 419 -1.60 4.37 20.52
N ASP A 420 -1.23 3.09 20.51
CA ASP A 420 -2.09 1.99 20.97
C ASP A 420 -2.44 2.10 22.46
N LYS A 421 -1.48 2.53 23.26
CA LYS A 421 -1.67 2.72 24.72
C LYS A 421 -2.34 4.04 25.10
N ARG A 422 -2.63 4.92 24.14
CA ARG A 422 -3.13 6.29 24.40
C ARG A 422 -2.16 7.12 25.27
N GLU A 423 -0.85 6.92 25.07
CA GLU A 423 0.24 7.63 25.78
C GLU A 423 0.78 8.82 25.00
N MET A 424 0.16 9.17 23.87
CA MET A 424 0.55 10.37 23.11
C MET A 424 0.26 11.64 23.89
N THR A 425 1.25 12.53 23.96
CA THR A 425 1.17 13.82 24.66
C THR A 425 0.97 15.01 23.71
N GLY A 426 0.87 14.77 22.41
CA GLY A 426 0.66 15.73 21.34
C GLY A 426 0.07 15.08 20.12
N ALA A 427 -0.02 15.85 19.04
CA ALA A 427 -0.31 15.30 17.72
C ALA A 427 0.77 14.29 17.28
N PHE A 428 0.46 13.43 16.34
CA PHE A 428 1.45 12.47 15.79
C PHE A 428 1.27 12.29 14.29
N ARG A 429 2.40 12.04 13.61
CA ARG A 429 2.40 11.76 12.18
C ARG A 429 1.58 10.49 11.92
N ASN A 430 0.77 10.51 10.88
CA ASN A 430 -0.02 9.39 10.47
C ASN A 430 -0.24 9.45 8.94
N GLY A 431 -0.91 8.46 8.37
CA GLY A 431 -1.26 8.39 6.96
C GLY A 431 -1.96 7.09 6.64
N TRP A 432 -2.48 7.00 5.44
CA TRP A 432 -3.13 5.79 4.94
C TRP A 432 -2.72 5.52 3.50
N GLN A 433 -2.50 4.28 3.17
CA GLN A 433 -2.38 3.78 1.81
C GLN A 433 -3.51 2.80 1.56
N GLY A 434 -4.23 2.98 0.45
CA GLY A 434 -5.38 2.15 0.15
C GLY A 434 -5.03 0.67 -0.01
N ASP A 435 -5.79 -0.19 0.65
CA ASP A 435 -5.73 -1.65 0.46
C ASP A 435 -6.44 -2.02 -0.84
N TYR A 436 -7.59 -1.39 -1.06
CA TYR A 436 -8.38 -1.47 -2.27
C TYR A 436 -8.91 -0.06 -2.65
N PRO A 437 -9.22 0.21 -3.94
CA PRO A 437 -9.49 1.55 -4.44
C PRO A 437 -10.92 2.03 -4.15
N ALA A 438 -11.25 2.24 -2.89
CA ALA A 438 -12.55 2.79 -2.49
C ALA A 438 -12.39 3.86 -1.41
N LEU A 439 -13.21 4.93 -1.47
CA LEU A 439 -13.24 5.97 -0.44
C LEU A 439 -13.51 5.40 0.96
N TYR A 440 -14.33 4.35 1.04
CA TYR A 440 -14.68 3.68 2.29
C TYR A 440 -13.44 3.16 3.03
N ASN A 441 -12.47 2.61 2.30
CA ASN A 441 -11.20 2.11 2.86
C ASN A 441 -10.35 3.21 3.52
N PHE A 442 -10.51 4.46 3.10
CA PHE A 442 -9.82 5.60 3.67
C PHE A 442 -10.54 6.21 4.88
N LEU A 443 -11.85 6.05 4.97
CA LEU A 443 -12.67 6.77 5.93
C LEU A 443 -13.04 5.92 7.15
N GLN A 444 -13.58 4.74 6.93
CA GLN A 444 -14.13 3.91 8.00
C GLN A 444 -13.04 3.42 8.98
N PRO A 445 -11.92 2.80 8.55
CA PRO A 445 -10.94 2.27 9.48
C PRO A 445 -10.25 3.36 10.32
N GLN A 446 -10.16 4.57 9.77
CA GLN A 446 -9.41 5.68 10.37
C GLN A 446 -10.24 6.57 11.29
N PHE A 447 -11.57 6.68 11.04
CA PHE A 447 -12.38 7.71 11.68
C PHE A 447 -13.70 7.21 12.25
N ALA A 448 -14.17 5.98 11.98
CA ALA A 448 -15.37 5.46 12.64
C ALA A 448 -15.11 5.25 14.14
N THR A 449 -16.12 5.47 14.95
CA THR A 449 -16.03 5.30 16.40
C THR A 449 -15.61 3.87 16.75
N GLY A 450 -14.52 3.73 17.48
CA GLY A 450 -13.98 2.43 17.91
C GLY A 450 -13.25 1.64 16.82
N ALA A 451 -13.04 2.20 15.64
CA ALA A 451 -12.25 1.54 14.60
C ALA A 451 -10.77 1.46 15.00
N ASP A 452 -10.10 0.36 14.59
CA ASP A 452 -8.75 0.02 15.04
C ASP A 452 -7.69 1.09 14.75
N ALA A 453 -7.76 1.72 13.57
CA ALA A 453 -6.82 2.75 13.20
C ALA A 453 -7.23 4.16 13.69
N ASN A 454 -8.36 4.29 14.37
CA ASN A 454 -8.80 5.55 14.99
C ASN A 454 -8.05 5.81 16.31
N LYS A 455 -6.75 6.05 16.23
CA LYS A 455 -5.89 6.26 17.41
C LYS A 455 -6.06 7.63 18.08
N GLY A 456 -6.84 8.53 17.46
CA GLY A 456 -7.19 9.85 18.01
C GLY A 456 -8.46 9.87 18.86
N ASP A 457 -9.14 8.74 19.02
CA ASP A 457 -10.43 8.59 19.72
C ASP A 457 -11.51 9.54 19.19
N TYR A 458 -11.52 9.79 17.89
CA TYR A 458 -12.61 10.55 17.24
C TYR A 458 -13.92 9.77 17.34
N SER A 459 -15.01 10.47 17.65
CA SER A 459 -16.35 9.90 17.69
C SER A 459 -17.38 10.91 17.21
N ASN A 460 -18.13 10.55 16.18
CA ASN A 460 -19.22 11.37 15.64
C ASN A 460 -20.31 10.45 15.08
N SER A 461 -21.48 10.45 15.75
CA SER A 461 -22.60 9.56 15.42
C SER A 461 -23.22 9.83 14.03
N GLU A 462 -23.11 11.06 13.50
CA GLU A 462 -23.56 11.37 12.14
C GLU A 462 -22.59 10.77 11.11
N PHE A 463 -21.28 10.89 11.35
CA PHE A 463 -20.27 10.23 10.54
C PHE A 463 -20.45 8.71 10.52
N ASP A 464 -20.60 8.08 11.70
CA ASP A 464 -20.81 6.63 11.82
C ASP A 464 -22.07 6.18 11.07
N SER A 465 -23.16 6.95 11.19
CA SER A 465 -24.40 6.67 10.46
C SER A 465 -24.22 6.75 8.94
N LEU A 466 -23.40 7.69 8.46
CA LEU A 466 -23.08 7.80 7.03
C LEU A 466 -22.19 6.64 6.56
N MET A 467 -21.25 6.15 7.40
CA MET A 467 -20.48 4.95 7.08
C MET A 467 -21.39 3.72 6.90
N ILE A 468 -22.33 3.50 7.82
CA ILE A 468 -23.34 2.43 7.70
C ILE A 468 -24.20 2.63 6.45
N GLN A 469 -24.67 3.84 6.18
CA GLN A 469 -25.48 4.14 5.00
C GLN A 469 -24.70 3.90 3.70
N ALA A 470 -23.44 4.27 3.64
CA ALA A 470 -22.59 4.05 2.48
C ALA A 470 -22.34 2.56 2.23
N SER A 471 -22.05 1.78 3.29
CA SER A 471 -21.87 0.33 3.15
C SER A 471 -23.12 -0.40 2.71
N SER A 472 -24.31 0.13 3.06
CA SER A 472 -25.63 -0.45 2.71
C SER A 472 -26.20 0.11 1.40
N ALA A 473 -25.46 0.93 0.66
CA ALA A 473 -25.93 1.49 -0.61
C ALA A 473 -26.01 0.40 -1.68
N THR A 474 -27.04 0.46 -2.51
CA THR A 474 -27.26 -0.52 -3.59
C THR A 474 -26.49 -0.20 -4.88
N THR A 475 -25.90 1.01 -4.97
CA THR A 475 -25.04 1.43 -6.09
C THR A 475 -23.78 2.11 -5.59
N THR A 476 -22.68 1.94 -6.33
CA THR A 476 -21.40 2.64 -6.04
C THR A 476 -21.57 4.16 -6.04
N ALA A 477 -22.39 4.70 -6.95
CA ALA A 477 -22.64 6.15 -7.02
C ALA A 477 -23.33 6.71 -5.77
N ASP A 478 -24.29 5.99 -5.18
CA ASP A 478 -24.94 6.39 -3.93
C ASP A 478 -23.98 6.24 -2.73
N ALA A 479 -23.17 5.19 -2.71
CA ALA A 479 -22.10 5.03 -1.71
C ALA A 479 -21.13 6.19 -1.76
N VAL A 480 -20.58 6.52 -2.93
CA VAL A 480 -19.65 7.65 -3.16
C VAL A 480 -20.25 8.96 -2.67
N LYS A 481 -21.50 9.27 -3.06
CA LYS A 481 -22.18 10.51 -2.63
C LYS A 481 -22.33 10.59 -1.10
N THR A 482 -22.60 9.47 -0.45
CA THR A 482 -22.71 9.38 1.01
C THR A 482 -21.34 9.55 1.68
N LEU A 483 -20.30 8.95 1.12
CA LEU A 483 -18.93 9.08 1.60
C LEU A 483 -18.37 10.51 1.43
N GLN A 484 -18.70 11.18 0.32
CA GLN A 484 -18.38 12.60 0.14
C GLN A 484 -19.06 13.47 1.21
N LYS A 485 -20.33 13.19 1.55
CA LYS A 485 -21.01 13.87 2.65
C LYS A 485 -20.32 13.59 4.00
N ALA A 486 -19.89 12.37 4.27
CA ALA A 486 -19.13 12.03 5.48
C ALA A 486 -17.80 12.79 5.56
N GLN A 487 -17.10 12.97 4.44
CA GLN A 487 -15.89 13.78 4.42
C GLN A 487 -16.12 15.26 4.80
N THR A 488 -17.30 15.84 4.49
CA THR A 488 -17.58 17.22 4.92
C THR A 488 -17.63 17.36 6.44
N ILE A 489 -18.07 16.28 7.15
CA ILE A 489 -18.02 16.24 8.62
C ILE A 489 -16.58 16.18 9.10
N LEU A 490 -15.74 15.34 8.50
CA LEU A 490 -14.32 15.26 8.85
C LEU A 490 -13.59 16.59 8.60
N LEU A 491 -13.89 17.30 7.51
CA LEU A 491 -13.31 18.62 7.22
C LEU A 491 -13.78 19.69 8.21
N GLN A 492 -14.99 19.56 8.74
CA GLN A 492 -15.48 20.44 9.80
C GLN A 492 -14.84 20.13 11.16
N ASP A 493 -14.69 18.86 11.51
CA ASP A 493 -14.21 18.42 12.83
C ASP A 493 -12.69 18.32 12.91
N LEU A 494 -12.02 18.00 11.80
CA LEU A 494 -10.56 17.80 11.66
C LEU A 494 -9.97 16.89 12.76
N PRO A 495 -10.40 15.64 12.89
CA PRO A 495 -9.78 14.69 13.82
C PRO A 495 -8.30 14.42 13.48
N ALA A 496 -7.96 14.56 12.23
CA ALA A 496 -6.61 14.62 11.69
C ALA A 496 -6.50 15.81 10.72
N VAL A 497 -5.29 16.26 10.45
CA VAL A 497 -5.01 17.36 9.54
C VAL A 497 -4.38 16.82 8.26
N PRO A 498 -5.12 16.64 7.16
CA PRO A 498 -4.57 16.22 5.87
C PRO A 498 -3.47 17.19 5.41
N LEU A 499 -2.32 16.65 5.03
CA LEU A 499 -1.15 17.43 4.62
C LEU A 499 -0.95 17.36 3.10
N TRP A 500 -0.71 16.17 2.58
CA TRP A 500 -0.43 15.94 1.16
C TRP A 500 -0.71 14.49 0.76
N TYR A 501 -0.87 14.31 -0.52
CA TYR A 501 -0.85 13.01 -1.16
C TYR A 501 0.60 12.67 -1.54
N PRO A 502 1.13 11.50 -1.13
CA PRO A 502 2.44 11.06 -1.60
C PRO A 502 2.37 10.74 -3.10
N ASN A 503 3.45 11.08 -3.81
CA ASN A 503 3.62 10.68 -5.19
C ASN A 503 4.47 9.40 -5.26
N VAL A 504 4.16 8.49 -6.19
CA VAL A 504 5.17 7.60 -6.70
C VAL A 504 6.19 8.45 -7.44
N SER A 505 7.44 8.42 -6.99
CA SER A 505 8.54 9.20 -7.57
C SER A 505 9.63 8.22 -7.93
N GLY A 506 9.67 7.81 -9.18
CA GLY A 506 10.53 6.72 -9.64
C GLY A 506 11.00 6.91 -11.07
N GLY A 507 11.59 5.87 -11.64
CA GLY A 507 12.05 5.90 -13.01
C GLY A 507 12.44 4.55 -13.56
N TRP A 508 12.88 4.54 -14.82
CA TRP A 508 13.27 3.31 -15.49
C TRP A 508 14.50 3.46 -16.39
N SER A 509 15.17 2.33 -16.65
CA SER A 509 16.37 2.24 -17.48
C SER A 509 16.05 2.46 -18.98
N LYS A 510 17.08 2.62 -19.79
CA LYS A 510 16.95 2.65 -21.26
C LYS A 510 16.60 1.30 -21.85
N ASN A 511 16.70 0.22 -21.07
CA ASN A 511 16.56 -1.15 -21.53
C ASN A 511 15.10 -1.61 -21.60
N VAL A 512 14.16 -0.83 -21.03
CA VAL A 512 12.74 -1.18 -20.98
C VAL A 512 11.87 -0.11 -21.64
N ASP A 513 10.70 -0.55 -22.09
CA ASP A 513 9.62 0.27 -22.64
C ASP A 513 8.28 -0.13 -22.00
N ASN A 514 7.22 0.65 -22.25
CA ASN A 514 5.85 0.43 -21.79
C ASN A 514 5.71 0.43 -20.24
N VAL A 515 6.58 1.16 -19.54
CA VAL A 515 6.52 1.30 -18.10
C VAL A 515 5.36 2.21 -17.73
N GLN A 516 4.45 1.69 -16.91
CA GLN A 516 3.30 2.38 -16.35
C GLN A 516 3.23 2.09 -14.84
N PHE A 517 2.62 2.99 -14.09
CA PHE A 517 2.37 2.81 -12.66
C PHE A 517 0.88 2.87 -12.40
N ASP A 518 0.39 2.01 -11.53
CA ASP A 518 -1.02 1.87 -11.21
C ASP A 518 -1.50 2.88 -10.15
N TRP A 519 -2.76 2.79 -9.79
CA TRP A 519 -3.44 3.60 -8.77
C TRP A 519 -2.75 3.55 -7.40
N LYS A 520 -2.04 2.46 -7.09
CA LYS A 520 -1.31 2.23 -5.83
C LYS A 520 0.17 2.67 -5.93
N GLY A 521 0.61 3.14 -7.10
CA GLY A 521 1.99 3.55 -7.36
C GLY A 521 2.95 2.39 -7.61
N GLN A 522 2.42 1.21 -7.96
CA GLN A 522 3.24 0.05 -8.30
C GLN A 522 3.45 -0.04 -9.82
N PRO A 523 4.61 -0.53 -10.28
CA PRO A 523 4.85 -0.72 -11.70
C PRO A 523 3.98 -1.86 -12.25
N VAL A 524 3.34 -1.64 -13.41
CA VAL A 524 2.50 -2.62 -14.10
C VAL A 524 3.38 -3.60 -14.88
N LEU A 525 4.02 -4.52 -14.14
CA LEU A 525 5.14 -5.36 -14.60
C LEU A 525 4.82 -6.24 -15.81
N TYR A 526 3.57 -6.72 -15.94
CA TYR A 526 3.18 -7.59 -17.06
C TYR A 526 3.16 -6.86 -18.42
N LYS A 527 3.06 -5.52 -18.44
CA LYS A 527 3.11 -4.70 -19.66
C LYS A 527 4.52 -4.29 -20.07
N VAL A 528 5.46 -4.35 -19.15
CA VAL A 528 6.84 -3.91 -19.41
C VAL A 528 7.49 -4.83 -20.43
N THR A 529 8.12 -4.23 -21.45
CA THR A 529 8.90 -4.95 -22.46
C THR A 529 10.37 -4.63 -22.32
N LYS A 530 11.25 -5.62 -22.45
CA LYS A 530 12.71 -5.43 -22.44
C LYS A 530 13.23 -5.49 -23.88
N LYS A 531 14.13 -4.56 -24.24
CA LYS A 531 14.73 -4.40 -25.58
C LYS A 531 15.66 -5.53 -25.95
#